data_239f4ededb9908bd78d9ac5c28dd32f0
#
_entry.id   239f4ededb9908bd78d9ac5c28dd32f0
#
_cell.length_a   1.000
_cell.length_b   1.000
_cell.length_c   1.000
_cell.angle_alpha   90.00
_cell.angle_beta   90.00
_cell.angle_gamma   90.00
#
_symmetry.space_group_name_H-M   'P 1'
#
loop_
_entity.id
_entity.type
_entity.pdbx_description
1 polymer ?
#
loop_
_entity_poly.entity_id
_entity_poly.type
_entity_poly.pdbx_seq_one_letter_code
_entity_poly.pdbx_strand_id
1 'polypeptide(L)'
;MSYELSVIIPVYNVEKYIGECLDSVVNQSIGIDNIEVIVVNDATPDNSMDIINEYAEKYPSFKVISNKSNKGLGESRNIGLKYVTSDYVTFLDSDDFISQNAYEDSVSKIKKFGCDLLIYNWETYTGSDYVEPISVHQQNTLENKVIDDINQNPKLVFSTASWNKIYHKSLFKYLNYSKGLYEDNLVTLSALINAKRIFLNKDAIYYHRKNSE
;
A
#
# COMPACT_ATOMS: atom_id res chain seq x y z
N MET A 1 -10.81 11.93 -16.45
CA MET A 1 -11.36 11.43 -15.17
C MET A 1 -10.24 11.47 -14.16
N SER A 2 -10.47 11.85 -12.93
CA SER A 2 -9.46 11.82 -11.87
C SER A 2 -9.66 10.54 -11.06
N TYR A 3 -8.60 9.79 -10.82
CA TYR A 3 -8.65 8.62 -9.95
C TYR A 3 -8.89 9.03 -8.49
N GLU A 4 -9.54 8.16 -7.73
CA GLU A 4 -9.80 8.32 -6.31
C GLU A 4 -8.58 7.95 -5.45
N LEU A 5 -7.79 6.98 -5.95
CA LEU A 5 -6.63 6.41 -5.27
C LEU A 5 -5.57 5.99 -6.29
N SER A 6 -4.29 6.23 -6.01
CA SER A 6 -3.16 5.61 -6.72
C SER A 6 -2.56 4.50 -5.86
N VAL A 7 -2.36 3.33 -6.45
CA VAL A 7 -1.74 2.16 -5.81
C VAL A 7 -0.39 1.92 -6.45
N ILE A 8 0.68 2.01 -5.68
CA ILE A 8 2.05 1.74 -6.15
C ILE A 8 2.43 0.31 -5.77
N ILE A 9 2.82 -0.49 -6.77
CA ILE A 9 3.18 -1.90 -6.63
C ILE A 9 4.61 -2.10 -7.14
N PRO A 10 5.63 -2.12 -6.26
CA PRO A 10 7.00 -2.49 -6.62
C PRO A 10 7.07 -3.99 -6.91
N VAL A 11 7.78 -4.38 -7.98
CA VAL A 11 7.84 -5.77 -8.44
C VAL A 11 9.27 -6.25 -8.61
N TYR A 12 9.63 -7.33 -7.92
CA TYR A 12 10.90 -8.06 -8.10
C TYR A 12 10.78 -9.49 -7.60
N ASN A 13 10.92 -10.48 -8.49
CA ASN A 13 10.94 -11.92 -8.20
C ASN A 13 9.70 -12.44 -7.47
N VAL A 14 8.49 -12.18 -8.03
CA VAL A 14 7.18 -12.46 -7.41
C VAL A 14 6.20 -13.18 -8.34
N GLU A 15 6.66 -13.90 -9.35
CA GLU A 15 5.80 -14.58 -10.35
C GLU A 15 4.72 -15.47 -9.71
N LYS A 16 5.00 -16.05 -8.54
CA LYS A 16 4.07 -16.94 -7.81
C LYS A 16 2.90 -16.19 -7.14
N TYR A 17 3.04 -14.89 -6.89
CA TYR A 17 2.15 -14.13 -6.03
C TYR A 17 1.48 -12.96 -6.74
N ILE A 18 2.13 -12.42 -7.76
CA ILE A 18 1.69 -11.17 -8.41
C ILE A 18 0.28 -11.27 -8.98
N GLY A 19 -0.15 -12.43 -9.47
CA GLY A 19 -1.51 -12.63 -9.98
C GLY A 19 -2.56 -12.38 -8.89
N GLU A 20 -2.40 -12.98 -7.72
CA GLU A 20 -3.32 -12.78 -6.57
C GLU A 20 -3.28 -11.35 -6.04
N CYS A 21 -2.10 -10.74 -6.01
CA CYS A 21 -1.94 -9.32 -5.66
C CYS A 21 -2.78 -8.42 -6.59
N LEU A 22 -2.62 -8.57 -7.91
CA LEU A 22 -3.33 -7.77 -8.91
C LEU A 22 -4.84 -8.08 -8.91
N ASP A 23 -5.24 -9.34 -8.73
CA ASP A 23 -6.64 -9.72 -8.58
C ASP A 23 -7.30 -9.01 -7.39
N SER A 24 -6.59 -8.88 -6.27
CA SER A 24 -7.11 -8.16 -5.11
C SER A 24 -7.35 -6.67 -5.38
N VAL A 25 -6.60 -6.06 -6.31
CA VAL A 25 -6.76 -4.66 -6.72
C VAL A 25 -7.88 -4.48 -7.74
N VAL A 26 -7.93 -5.33 -8.78
CA VAL A 26 -8.94 -5.17 -9.84
C VAL A 26 -10.35 -5.53 -9.38
N ASN A 27 -10.47 -6.34 -8.33
CA ASN A 27 -11.74 -6.74 -7.72
C ASN A 27 -12.18 -5.86 -6.54
N GLN A 28 -11.51 -4.72 -6.32
CA GLN A 28 -11.92 -3.78 -5.26
C GLN A 28 -13.33 -3.23 -5.52
N SER A 29 -14.12 -3.11 -4.45
CA SER A 29 -15.51 -2.62 -4.51
C SER A 29 -15.65 -1.18 -5.00
N ILE A 30 -14.60 -0.35 -4.84
CA ILE A 30 -14.55 1.01 -5.39
C ILE A 30 -14.57 1.03 -6.94
N GLY A 31 -14.24 -0.10 -7.59
CA GLY A 31 -14.13 -0.25 -9.04
C GLY A 31 -12.78 0.17 -9.60
N ILE A 32 -12.23 -0.64 -10.51
CA ILE A 32 -10.88 -0.44 -11.07
C ILE A 32 -10.74 0.90 -11.83
N ASP A 33 -11.80 1.44 -12.38
CA ASP A 33 -11.81 2.72 -13.09
C ASP A 33 -11.55 3.92 -12.15
N ASN A 34 -11.70 3.73 -10.84
CA ASN A 34 -11.41 4.72 -9.82
C ASN A 34 -10.00 4.57 -9.21
N ILE A 35 -9.25 3.54 -9.62
CA ILE A 35 -7.91 3.23 -9.10
C ILE A 35 -6.87 3.43 -10.20
N GLU A 36 -5.86 4.26 -9.95
CA GLU A 36 -4.64 4.29 -10.76
C GLU A 36 -3.66 3.25 -10.23
N VAL A 37 -3.32 2.23 -11.04
CA VAL A 37 -2.37 1.17 -10.65
C VAL A 37 -1.01 1.47 -11.29
N ILE A 38 -0.01 1.73 -10.45
CA ILE A 38 1.35 2.08 -10.85
C ILE A 38 2.27 0.91 -10.49
N VAL A 39 2.55 0.06 -11.47
CA VAL A 39 3.46 -1.08 -11.31
C VAL A 39 4.89 -0.62 -11.63
N VAL A 40 5.81 -0.83 -10.71
CA VAL A 40 7.23 -0.51 -10.90
C VAL A 40 8.03 -1.80 -10.93
N ASN A 41 8.35 -2.26 -12.15
CA ASN A 41 9.24 -3.39 -12.38
C ASN A 41 10.69 -3.00 -12.05
N ASP A 42 11.23 -3.58 -11.01
CA ASP A 42 12.62 -3.32 -10.57
C ASP A 42 13.63 -4.26 -11.25
N ALA A 43 13.49 -4.45 -12.56
CA ALA A 43 14.27 -5.37 -13.38
C ALA A 43 14.15 -6.82 -12.88
N THR A 44 12.92 -7.28 -12.70
CA THR A 44 12.64 -8.65 -12.24
C THR A 44 13.23 -9.69 -13.19
N PRO A 45 13.89 -10.76 -12.68
CA PRO A 45 14.49 -11.80 -13.52
C PRO A 45 13.50 -12.93 -13.88
N ASP A 46 12.32 -12.97 -13.27
CA ASP A 46 11.30 -14.01 -13.40
C ASP A 46 10.19 -13.62 -14.40
N ASN A 47 9.15 -14.45 -14.52
CA ASN A 47 8.04 -14.23 -15.45
C ASN A 47 6.93 -13.30 -14.90
N SER A 48 7.19 -12.56 -13.82
CA SER A 48 6.19 -11.62 -13.24
C SER A 48 5.65 -10.65 -14.29
N MET A 49 6.50 -10.22 -15.24
CA MET A 49 6.11 -9.24 -16.26
C MET A 49 5.12 -9.80 -17.28
N ASP A 50 5.13 -11.08 -17.57
CA ASP A 50 4.17 -11.70 -18.49
C ASP A 50 2.77 -11.58 -17.90
N ILE A 51 2.62 -11.90 -16.62
CA ILE A 51 1.36 -11.76 -15.87
C ILE A 51 0.91 -10.29 -15.83
N ILE A 52 1.81 -9.38 -15.46
CA ILE A 52 1.50 -7.93 -15.34
C ILE A 52 1.01 -7.36 -16.67
N ASN A 53 1.62 -7.74 -17.78
CA ASN A 53 1.27 -7.26 -19.11
C ASN A 53 -0.17 -7.66 -19.49
N GLU A 54 -0.64 -8.87 -19.13
CA GLU A 54 -2.04 -9.28 -19.32
C GLU A 54 -3.02 -8.34 -18.61
N TYR A 55 -2.72 -7.91 -17.39
CA TYR A 55 -3.54 -6.93 -16.68
C TYR A 55 -3.46 -5.54 -17.32
N ALA A 56 -2.27 -5.10 -17.71
CA ALA A 56 -2.07 -3.80 -18.32
C ALA A 56 -2.77 -3.67 -19.70
N GLU A 57 -2.86 -4.77 -20.46
CA GLU A 57 -3.64 -4.82 -21.71
C GLU A 57 -5.14 -4.75 -21.46
N LYS A 58 -5.62 -5.36 -20.37
CA LYS A 58 -7.03 -5.44 -20.04
C LYS A 58 -7.57 -4.19 -19.34
N TYR A 59 -6.76 -3.53 -18.52
CA TYR A 59 -7.19 -2.42 -17.67
C TYR A 59 -6.41 -1.13 -17.98
N PRO A 60 -7.05 -0.12 -18.61
CA PRO A 60 -6.38 1.14 -18.98
C PRO A 60 -5.84 1.97 -17.79
N SER A 61 -6.27 1.65 -16.56
CA SER A 61 -5.79 2.29 -15.33
C SER A 61 -4.39 1.84 -14.89
N PHE A 62 -3.85 0.78 -15.54
CA PHE A 62 -2.51 0.30 -15.27
C PHE A 62 -1.44 1.12 -15.99
N LYS A 63 -0.41 1.49 -15.24
CA LYS A 63 0.80 2.14 -15.74
C LYS A 63 2.00 1.31 -15.30
N VAL A 64 2.73 0.76 -16.26
CA VAL A 64 3.93 -0.06 -16.00
C VAL A 64 5.19 0.76 -16.28
N ILE A 65 6.07 0.83 -15.29
CA ILE A 65 7.38 1.49 -15.35
C ILE A 65 8.46 0.44 -15.11
N SER A 66 9.46 0.36 -15.99
CA SER A 66 10.56 -0.61 -15.86
C SER A 66 11.88 0.08 -15.58
N ASN A 67 12.56 -0.37 -14.54
CA ASN A 67 13.94 0.01 -14.25
C ASN A 67 14.91 -0.78 -15.14
N LYS A 68 16.05 -0.18 -15.50
CA LYS A 68 17.11 -0.86 -16.28
C LYS A 68 17.91 -1.87 -15.43
N SER A 69 17.88 -1.75 -14.14
CA SER A 69 18.54 -2.64 -13.17
C SER A 69 17.82 -2.54 -11.84
N ASN A 70 17.96 -3.55 -10.97
CA ASN A 70 17.40 -3.55 -9.63
C ASN A 70 17.95 -2.37 -8.82
N LYS A 71 17.06 -1.55 -8.28
CA LYS A 71 17.36 -0.36 -7.46
C LYS A 71 16.92 -0.51 -6.01
N GLY A 72 16.15 -1.55 -5.72
CA GLY A 72 15.58 -1.86 -4.43
C GLY A 72 14.21 -1.26 -4.19
N LEU A 73 13.53 -1.78 -3.17
CA LEU A 73 12.13 -1.52 -2.85
C LEU A 73 11.85 -0.02 -2.63
N GLY A 74 12.67 0.64 -1.83
CA GLY A 74 12.50 2.07 -1.53
C GLY A 74 12.58 2.95 -2.77
N GLU A 75 13.57 2.72 -3.65
CA GLU A 75 13.69 3.51 -4.88
C GLU A 75 12.55 3.21 -5.86
N SER A 76 12.05 1.98 -5.91
CA SER A 76 10.88 1.64 -6.72
C SER A 76 9.63 2.36 -6.22
N ARG A 77 9.42 2.51 -4.91
CA ARG A 77 8.36 3.36 -4.34
C ARG A 77 8.56 4.83 -4.71
N ASN A 78 9.78 5.37 -4.63
CA ASN A 78 10.10 6.74 -5.05
C ASN A 78 9.79 6.98 -6.54
N ILE A 79 10.10 6.01 -7.38
CA ILE A 79 9.77 6.08 -8.81
C ILE A 79 8.27 6.11 -9.01
N GLY A 80 7.52 5.20 -8.36
CA GLY A 80 6.06 5.16 -8.43
C GLY A 80 5.41 6.48 -8.01
N LEU A 81 5.89 7.11 -6.94
CA LEU A 81 5.38 8.40 -6.44
C LEU A 81 5.43 9.52 -7.50
N LYS A 82 6.37 9.49 -8.45
CA LYS A 82 6.47 10.49 -9.54
C LYS A 82 5.34 10.41 -10.55
N TYR A 83 4.62 9.29 -10.59
CA TYR A 83 3.54 9.03 -11.54
C TYR A 83 2.14 9.12 -10.93
N VAL A 84 2.04 9.36 -9.62
CA VAL A 84 0.78 9.52 -8.89
C VAL A 84 0.02 10.74 -9.40
N THR A 85 -1.23 10.53 -9.83
CA THR A 85 -2.09 11.63 -10.29
C THR A 85 -3.23 11.92 -9.32
N SER A 86 -3.69 10.94 -8.54
CA SER A 86 -4.73 11.15 -7.51
C SER A 86 -4.22 11.95 -6.31
N ASP A 87 -5.12 12.40 -5.44
CA ASP A 87 -4.74 13.08 -4.19
C ASP A 87 -4.29 12.10 -3.10
N TYR A 88 -4.73 10.85 -3.19
CA TYR A 88 -4.40 9.81 -2.22
C TYR A 88 -3.58 8.70 -2.86
N VAL A 89 -2.61 8.19 -2.11
CA VAL A 89 -1.71 7.13 -2.55
C VAL A 89 -1.56 6.05 -1.47
N THR A 90 -1.44 4.82 -1.90
CA THR A 90 -1.11 3.66 -1.07
C THR A 90 -0.02 2.82 -1.72
N PHE A 91 0.63 1.99 -0.94
CA PHE A 91 1.60 1.01 -1.40
C PHE A 91 1.04 -0.39 -1.15
N LEU A 92 1.26 -1.29 -2.09
CA LEU A 92 0.94 -2.70 -1.97
C LEU A 92 2.17 -3.50 -2.40
N ASP A 93 2.71 -4.29 -1.48
CA ASP A 93 3.83 -5.18 -1.80
C ASP A 93 3.31 -6.33 -2.67
N SER A 94 4.07 -6.67 -3.69
CA SER A 94 3.60 -7.50 -4.81
C SER A 94 3.43 -8.99 -4.49
N ASP A 95 3.82 -9.43 -3.29
CA ASP A 95 3.56 -10.76 -2.74
C ASP A 95 2.39 -10.80 -1.75
N ASP A 96 1.75 -9.64 -1.48
CA ASP A 96 0.64 -9.47 -0.56
C ASP A 96 -0.69 -9.21 -1.29
N PHE A 97 -1.80 -9.11 -0.55
CA PHE A 97 -3.12 -8.79 -1.10
C PHE A 97 -4.00 -8.06 -0.06
N ILE A 98 -5.17 -7.59 -0.48
CA ILE A 98 -6.05 -6.76 0.35
C ILE A 98 -7.49 -7.27 0.33
N SER A 99 -8.26 -6.96 1.38
CA SER A 99 -9.70 -7.26 1.43
C SER A 99 -10.47 -6.46 0.38
N GLN A 100 -11.54 -7.04 -0.16
CA GLN A 100 -12.29 -6.53 -1.31
C GLN A 100 -12.83 -5.11 -1.12
N ASN A 101 -13.15 -4.71 0.10
CA ASN A 101 -13.69 -3.39 0.42
C ASN A 101 -12.66 -2.40 0.95
N ALA A 102 -11.38 -2.79 1.00
CA ALA A 102 -10.34 -2.02 1.70
C ALA A 102 -10.20 -0.59 1.18
N TYR A 103 -10.20 -0.42 -0.13
CA TYR A 103 -9.98 0.90 -0.72
C TYR A 103 -11.25 1.75 -0.72
N GLU A 104 -12.43 1.19 -1.03
CA GLU A 104 -13.68 1.95 -0.99
C GLU A 104 -13.96 2.50 0.40
N ASP A 105 -13.91 1.63 1.40
CA ASP A 105 -14.15 1.98 2.79
C ASP A 105 -13.14 3.02 3.28
N SER A 106 -11.85 2.82 2.98
CA SER A 106 -10.78 3.72 3.42
C SER A 106 -10.83 5.08 2.72
N VAL A 107 -11.04 5.13 1.39
CA VAL A 107 -11.16 6.40 0.64
C VAL A 107 -12.39 7.19 1.08
N SER A 108 -13.51 6.50 1.33
CA SER A 108 -14.71 7.14 1.87
C SER A 108 -14.44 7.79 3.22
N LYS A 109 -13.78 7.07 4.14
CA LYS A 109 -13.48 7.56 5.49
C LYS A 109 -12.47 8.70 5.50
N ILE A 110 -11.35 8.56 4.77
CA ILE A 110 -10.30 9.60 4.75
C ILE A 110 -10.86 10.93 4.22
N LYS A 111 -11.70 10.89 3.18
CA LYS A 111 -12.38 12.07 2.64
C LYS A 111 -13.43 12.62 3.58
N LYS A 112 -14.30 11.76 4.13
CA LYS A 112 -15.37 12.16 5.06
C LYS A 112 -14.85 12.91 6.27
N PHE A 113 -13.72 12.46 6.82
CA PHE A 113 -13.14 13.05 8.03
C PHE A 113 -12.03 14.06 7.75
N GLY A 114 -11.69 14.32 6.48
CA GLY A 114 -10.65 15.26 6.08
C GLY A 114 -9.27 14.90 6.64
N CYS A 115 -8.91 13.61 6.59
CA CYS A 115 -7.65 13.13 7.12
C CYS A 115 -6.53 13.15 6.06
N ASP A 116 -5.30 13.37 6.52
CA ASP A 116 -4.09 13.32 5.67
C ASP A 116 -3.53 11.91 5.56
N LEU A 117 -3.83 11.06 6.55
CA LEU A 117 -3.33 9.71 6.67
C LEU A 117 -4.43 8.81 7.21
N LEU A 118 -4.53 7.62 6.65
CA LEU A 118 -5.38 6.56 7.18
C LEU A 118 -4.53 5.31 7.40
N ILE A 119 -4.74 4.64 8.52
CA ILE A 119 -4.08 3.37 8.86
C ILE A 119 -5.17 2.32 9.02
N TYR A 120 -5.03 1.18 8.34
CA TYR A 120 -5.96 0.07 8.46
C TYR A 120 -5.29 -1.20 9.01
N ASN A 121 -6.12 -2.17 9.39
CA ASN A 121 -5.67 -3.43 9.95
C ASN A 121 -4.84 -4.25 8.96
N TRP A 122 -4.07 -5.16 9.48
CA TRP A 122 -3.39 -6.17 8.69
C TRP A 122 -3.36 -7.52 9.43
N GLU A 123 -3.24 -8.58 8.67
CA GLU A 123 -3.20 -9.95 9.14
C GLU A 123 -2.08 -10.71 8.43
N THR A 124 -1.51 -11.71 9.09
CA THR A 124 -0.55 -12.60 8.42
C THR A 124 -1.30 -13.71 7.68
N TYR A 125 -0.95 -13.90 6.43
CA TYR A 125 -1.43 -15.00 5.61
C TYR A 125 -0.35 -16.07 5.46
N THR A 126 -0.66 -17.32 5.85
CA THR A 126 0.30 -18.45 5.87
C THR A 126 0.06 -19.48 4.74
N GLY A 127 -0.81 -19.18 3.79
CA GLY A 127 -1.11 -20.10 2.65
C GLY A 127 -2.09 -21.22 2.98
N SER A 128 -2.57 -21.30 4.22
CA SER A 128 -3.72 -22.12 4.65
C SER A 128 -4.84 -21.17 5.05
N ASP A 129 -6.08 -21.65 5.11
CA ASP A 129 -7.23 -20.86 5.59
C ASP A 129 -7.08 -20.35 7.05
N TYR A 130 -5.89 -20.53 7.60
CA TYR A 130 -5.57 -20.13 8.97
C TYR A 130 -4.81 -18.81 8.96
N VAL A 131 -5.48 -17.77 9.41
CA VAL A 131 -4.90 -16.47 9.71
C VAL A 131 -4.38 -16.50 11.13
N GLU A 132 -3.06 -16.58 11.33
CA GLU A 132 -2.47 -16.37 12.65
C GLU A 132 -2.58 -14.90 13.04
N PRO A 133 -3.25 -14.55 14.14
CA PRO A 133 -3.17 -13.22 14.70
C PRO A 133 -1.73 -12.95 15.15
N ILE A 134 -1.10 -11.93 14.58
CA ILE A 134 0.30 -11.64 14.84
C ILE A 134 0.52 -11.03 16.21
N SER A 135 1.67 -11.41 16.75
CA SER A 135 2.36 -10.98 17.97
C SER A 135 1.83 -9.74 18.69
N VAL A 136 1.90 -9.81 20.00
CA VAL A 136 1.42 -8.91 21.06
C VAL A 136 1.68 -7.40 20.89
N HIS A 137 2.51 -6.98 19.92
CA HIS A 137 2.83 -5.56 19.68
C HIS A 137 2.00 -4.88 18.59
N GLN A 138 1.21 -5.65 17.85
CA GLN A 138 0.34 -5.14 16.78
C GLN A 138 -1.00 -5.88 16.79
N GLN A 139 -1.64 -5.95 17.96
CA GLN A 139 -3.00 -6.46 18.02
C GLN A 139 -3.89 -5.58 17.15
N ASN A 140 -4.55 -6.23 16.21
CA ASN A 140 -5.62 -5.76 15.36
C ASN A 140 -6.83 -5.28 16.18
N THR A 141 -6.65 -4.23 16.92
CA THR A 141 -7.71 -3.57 17.67
C THR A 141 -7.73 -2.09 17.30
N LEU A 142 -7.53 -1.80 15.99
CA LEU A 142 -7.86 -0.48 15.53
C LEU A 142 -9.37 -0.31 15.74
N GLU A 143 -9.73 0.77 16.39
CA GLU A 143 -11.12 1.24 16.43
C GLU A 143 -11.27 2.30 15.33
N ASN A 144 -12.46 2.43 14.76
CA ASN A 144 -12.75 3.54 13.85
C ASN A 144 -12.65 4.86 14.62
N LYS A 145 -11.52 5.56 14.47
CA LYS A 145 -11.20 6.73 15.28
C LYS A 145 -10.40 7.76 14.49
N VAL A 146 -10.78 9.03 14.66
CA VAL A 146 -9.96 10.18 14.23
C VAL A 146 -8.95 10.53 15.33
N ILE A 147 -7.72 10.82 14.93
CA ILE A 147 -6.62 11.29 15.78
C ILE A 147 -6.14 12.61 15.18
N ASP A 148 -6.34 13.70 15.92
CA ASP A 148 -5.94 15.06 15.53
C ASP A 148 -4.50 15.39 15.95
N ASP A 149 -3.89 14.57 16.81
CA ASP A 149 -2.51 14.71 17.27
C ASP A 149 -1.95 13.30 17.55
N ILE A 150 -0.79 12.98 17.01
CA ILE A 150 -0.13 11.68 17.22
C ILE A 150 0.14 11.39 18.70
N ASN A 151 0.28 12.43 19.53
CA ASN A 151 0.43 12.30 20.98
C ASN A 151 -0.79 11.68 21.67
N GLN A 152 -1.97 11.70 21.03
CA GLN A 152 -3.17 11.00 21.52
C GLN A 152 -3.06 9.47 21.39
N ASN A 153 -2.14 9.00 20.52
CA ASN A 153 -1.84 7.59 20.36
C ASN A 153 -0.35 7.37 19.99
N PRO A 154 0.57 7.57 20.93
CA PRO A 154 2.00 7.53 20.65
C PRO A 154 2.50 6.15 20.18
N LYS A 155 1.71 5.08 20.39
CA LYS A 155 2.05 3.74 19.87
C LYS A 155 2.05 3.67 18.34
N LEU A 156 1.43 4.60 17.64
CA LEU A 156 1.43 4.66 16.18
C LEU A 156 2.83 4.84 15.59
N VAL A 157 3.79 5.37 16.35
CA VAL A 157 5.19 5.50 15.91
C VAL A 157 5.84 4.13 15.60
N PHE A 158 5.29 3.04 16.12
CA PHE A 158 5.74 1.68 15.80
C PHE A 158 5.08 1.10 14.54
N SER A 159 4.08 1.79 13.96
CA SER A 159 3.45 1.40 12.70
C SER A 159 4.26 1.92 11.52
N THR A 160 5.46 1.37 11.31
CA THR A 160 6.42 1.88 10.33
C THR A 160 6.26 1.29 8.93
N ALA A 161 5.49 0.22 8.75
CA ALA A 161 5.21 -0.34 7.43
C ALA A 161 4.49 0.68 6.53
N SER A 162 4.88 0.75 5.25
CA SER A 162 4.26 1.67 4.29
C SER A 162 2.93 1.16 3.74
N TRP A 163 2.72 -0.14 3.73
CA TRP A 163 1.69 -0.82 2.94
C TRP A 163 0.27 -0.80 3.54
N ASN A 164 0.08 -0.70 4.84
CA ASN A 164 -1.25 -0.67 5.47
C ASN A 164 -1.79 0.76 5.70
N LYS A 165 -1.52 1.66 4.77
CA LYS A 165 -1.86 3.08 4.91
C LYS A 165 -2.32 3.68 3.60
N ILE A 166 -3.22 4.68 3.71
CA ILE A 166 -3.50 5.62 2.63
C ILE A 166 -3.01 6.99 3.07
N TYR A 167 -2.24 7.61 2.20
CA TYR A 167 -1.60 8.90 2.43
C TYR A 167 -2.18 9.95 1.49
N HIS A 168 -2.42 11.17 1.97
CA HIS A 168 -2.51 12.30 1.08
C HIS A 168 -1.14 12.57 0.47
N LYS A 169 -1.04 12.69 -0.86
CA LYS A 169 0.25 12.81 -1.59
C LYS A 169 1.15 13.94 -1.11
N SER A 170 0.57 15.01 -0.53
CA SER A 170 1.36 16.14 -0.01
C SER A 170 2.33 15.75 1.11
N LEU A 171 2.08 14.63 1.81
CA LEU A 171 2.98 14.12 2.84
C LEU A 171 4.34 13.70 2.25
N PHE A 172 4.39 13.36 0.96
CA PHE A 172 5.62 12.95 0.27
C PHE A 172 6.39 14.11 -0.38
N LYS A 173 5.94 15.36 -0.24
CA LYS A 173 6.57 16.51 -0.93
C LYS A 173 8.07 16.64 -0.67
N TYR A 174 8.53 16.25 0.52
CA TYR A 174 9.93 16.33 0.95
C TYR A 174 10.45 15.00 1.50
N LEU A 175 9.70 13.91 1.30
CA LEU A 175 10.07 12.59 1.79
C LEU A 175 10.46 11.69 0.63
N ASN A 176 11.56 10.95 0.80
CA ASN A 176 12.00 9.93 -0.13
C ASN A 176 12.41 8.69 0.66
N TYR A 177 12.05 7.53 0.15
CA TYR A 177 12.54 6.27 0.69
C TYR A 177 14.05 6.17 0.54
N SER A 178 14.73 5.71 1.59
CA SER A 178 16.16 5.46 1.58
C SER A 178 16.49 4.14 0.85
N LYS A 179 17.77 3.91 0.61
CA LYS A 179 18.24 2.60 0.14
C LYS A 179 18.54 1.71 1.34
N GLY A 180 18.36 0.39 1.17
CA GLY A 180 18.72 -0.64 2.14
C GLY A 180 17.55 -1.17 2.94
N LEU A 181 17.85 -1.87 4.03
CA LEU A 181 16.84 -2.47 4.90
C LEU A 181 16.12 -1.40 5.73
N TYR A 182 14.83 -1.63 5.99
CA TYR A 182 13.97 -0.71 6.76
C TYR A 182 13.85 0.68 6.11
N GLU A 183 13.83 0.72 4.80
CA GLU A 183 13.74 1.94 3.98
C GLU A 183 12.47 2.75 4.27
N ASP A 184 11.43 2.09 4.77
CA ASP A 184 10.13 2.69 5.05
C ASP A 184 10.04 3.38 6.43
N ASN A 185 10.88 2.99 7.40
CA ASN A 185 10.79 3.50 8.77
C ASN A 185 10.82 5.03 8.85
N LEU A 186 11.81 5.66 8.20
CA LEU A 186 11.97 7.11 8.26
C LEU A 186 10.83 7.84 7.55
N VAL A 187 10.44 7.34 6.38
CA VAL A 187 9.38 7.96 5.55
C VAL A 187 8.04 7.85 6.26
N THR A 188 7.70 6.67 6.75
CA THR A 188 6.43 6.42 7.42
C THR A 188 6.33 7.18 8.73
N LEU A 189 7.39 7.17 9.55
CA LEU A 189 7.42 7.94 10.79
C LEU A 189 7.30 9.44 10.52
N SER A 190 7.99 9.95 9.51
CA SER A 190 7.88 11.36 9.12
C SER A 190 6.48 11.70 8.62
N ALA A 191 5.84 10.82 7.84
CA ALA A 191 4.46 11.01 7.39
C ALA A 191 3.48 11.03 8.58
N LEU A 192 3.65 10.13 9.57
CA LEU A 192 2.85 10.09 10.80
C LEU A 192 2.98 11.37 11.63
N ILE A 193 4.19 11.91 11.77
CA ILE A 193 4.45 13.14 12.53
C ILE A 193 3.92 14.38 11.81
N ASN A 194 3.98 14.39 10.47
CA ASN A 194 3.54 15.53 9.66
C ASN A 194 2.04 15.51 9.34
N ALA A 195 1.36 14.38 9.51
CA ALA A 195 -0.09 14.29 9.33
C ALA A 195 -0.80 15.12 10.40
N LYS A 196 -1.66 16.03 9.96
CA LYS A 196 -2.48 16.86 10.87
C LYS A 196 -3.65 16.09 11.46
N ARG A 197 -4.16 15.13 10.69
CA ARG A 197 -5.29 14.29 11.10
C ARG A 197 -5.14 12.88 10.54
N ILE A 198 -5.25 11.89 11.41
CA ILE A 198 -5.09 10.47 11.09
C ILE A 198 -6.43 9.76 11.34
N PHE A 199 -6.86 8.88 10.45
CA PHE A 199 -7.96 7.96 10.68
C PHE A 199 -7.44 6.55 10.94
N LEU A 200 -7.87 5.93 12.03
CA LEU A 200 -7.66 4.50 12.27
C LEU A 200 -8.87 3.75 11.74
N ASN A 201 -8.66 2.81 10.84
CA ASN A 201 -9.72 2.06 10.16
C ASN A 201 -9.65 0.57 10.51
N LYS A 202 -10.64 0.08 11.23
CA LYS A 202 -10.71 -1.34 11.62
C LYS A 202 -11.29 -2.26 10.55
N ASP A 203 -11.98 -1.70 9.55
CA ASP A 203 -12.86 -2.46 8.64
C ASP A 203 -12.14 -2.90 7.34
N ALA A 204 -10.98 -2.33 7.05
CA ALA A 204 -10.11 -2.70 5.94
C ALA A 204 -8.97 -3.59 6.43
N ILE A 205 -8.59 -4.59 5.65
CA ILE A 205 -7.55 -5.55 6.03
C ILE A 205 -6.54 -5.68 4.89
N TYR A 206 -5.27 -5.59 5.25
CA TYR A 206 -4.12 -5.96 4.43
C TYR A 206 -3.65 -7.34 4.84
N TYR A 207 -3.46 -8.24 3.88
CA TYR A 207 -2.97 -9.58 4.12
C TYR A 207 -1.49 -9.65 3.77
N HIS A 208 -0.66 -9.66 4.81
CA HIS A 208 0.78 -9.79 4.67
C HIS A 208 1.15 -11.28 4.60
N ARG A 209 1.66 -11.69 3.44
CA ARG A 209 2.05 -13.09 3.20
C ARG A 209 3.34 -13.41 3.93
N LYS A 210 3.27 -14.47 4.75
CA LYS A 210 4.47 -15.06 5.33
C LYS A 210 4.95 -16.16 4.39
N ASN A 211 5.96 -15.87 3.59
CA ASN A 211 6.58 -16.87 2.73
C ASN A 211 7.26 -17.90 3.63
N SER A 212 6.78 -19.17 3.57
CA SER A 212 7.56 -20.30 4.08
C SER A 212 8.73 -20.51 3.11
N GLU A 213 9.94 -20.22 3.53
CA GLU A 213 11.15 -20.66 2.84
C GLU A 213 11.20 -22.17 2.71
#